data_4bd33186dfdae4965cfea79fc6919e8c
#
_entry.id   4bd33186dfdae4965cfea79fc6919e8c
#
_cell.length_a   1.000
_cell.length_b   1.000
_cell.length_c   1.000
_cell.angle_alpha   90.00
_cell.angle_beta   90.00
_cell.angle_gamma   90.00
#
_symmetry.space_group_name_H-M   'P 1'
#
loop_
_entity.id
_entity.type
_entity.pdbx_description
1 polymer ?
#
loop_
_entity_poly.entity_id
_entity_poly.type
_entity_poly.pdbx_seq_one_letter_code
_entity_poly.pdbx_strand_id
1 'polypeptide(L)'
;MRLSARNALSAGTGYVMSETSDFRTQLKIIGERYDSERSIFLVLSGTSDAAPVHHFYKADGMTARPLFLGTQYASWQEVMPFLAQVNNTSAFLDWIDETDSIDWGWGLVSDASFDEVFCHIRSLTKIFLPEGQEVFFRYWAPRFWGAILENVDEICRAQLMGPAGAVVMPDGRRIQHPGTPAVAKPVPEFPWFSLPEATLTKIASLCWDQLVDNTISVLGEKKPSALSRYPSPIARQKVERQLRRLATGEVLTELSPEQVQTIHQALMHEALQGAH
;
A
#
# COMPACT_ATOMS: atom_id res chain seq x y z
N MET A 1 -12.37 -7.02 -65.54
CA MET A 1 -12.88 -8.25 -64.93
C MET A 1 -12.59 -8.24 -63.46
N ARG A 2 -13.65 -8.25 -62.63
CA ARG A 2 -13.76 -8.47 -61.17
C ARG A 2 -12.90 -7.59 -60.25
N LEU A 3 -13.45 -6.63 -59.53
CA LEU A 3 -14.19 -6.70 -58.27
C LEU A 3 -13.33 -7.32 -57.13
N SER A 4 -13.03 -6.63 -56.08
CA SER A 4 -13.94 -6.53 -54.95
C SER A 4 -13.47 -5.55 -53.90
N ALA A 5 -14.39 -4.79 -53.41
CA ALA A 5 -14.38 -3.91 -52.25
C ALA A 5 -14.32 -4.69 -50.93
N ARG A 6 -14.20 -3.88 -49.86
CA ARG A 6 -14.42 -4.11 -48.42
C ARG A 6 -13.10 -4.18 -47.62
N ASN A 7 -12.96 -3.47 -46.51
CA ASN A 7 -13.90 -3.11 -45.46
C ASN A 7 -13.33 -1.99 -44.63
N ALA A 8 -14.09 -1.02 -44.35
CA ALA A 8 -14.75 -0.70 -43.09
C ALA A 8 -13.90 -0.82 -41.81
N LEU A 9 -13.58 0.32 -41.31
CA LEU A 9 -13.53 0.76 -39.92
C LEU A 9 -13.97 -0.27 -38.87
N SER A 10 -13.05 -0.66 -38.01
CA SER A 10 -13.33 -1.08 -36.65
C SER A 10 -12.39 -0.30 -35.73
N ALA A 11 -12.97 0.74 -35.11
CA ALA A 11 -12.36 1.36 -33.93
C ALA A 11 -12.47 0.36 -32.78
N GLY A 12 -11.46 -0.48 -32.67
CA GLY A 12 -11.23 -1.31 -31.51
C GLY A 12 -10.36 -0.52 -30.55
N THR A 13 -10.93 -0.08 -29.45
CA THR A 13 -10.21 0.40 -28.26
C THR A 13 -9.33 -0.75 -27.81
N GLY A 14 -8.11 -0.81 -28.34
CA GLY A 14 -7.08 -1.73 -27.90
C GLY A 14 -6.68 -1.35 -26.49
N TYR A 15 -7.23 -2.05 -25.52
CA TYR A 15 -6.62 -2.20 -24.21
C TYR A 15 -5.26 -2.85 -24.47
N VAL A 16 -4.22 -2.03 -24.54
CA VAL A 16 -2.84 -2.52 -24.54
C VAL A 16 -2.67 -3.17 -23.19
N MET A 17 -2.74 -4.47 -23.15
CA MET A 17 -2.23 -5.25 -22.02
C MET A 17 -0.75 -4.88 -21.90
N SER A 18 -0.45 -3.99 -20.96
CA SER A 18 0.89 -3.70 -20.52
C SER A 18 1.50 -5.04 -20.14
N GLU A 19 2.52 -5.48 -20.89
CA GLU A 19 3.43 -6.50 -20.38
C GLU A 19 3.86 -6.04 -19.00
N THR A 20 3.52 -6.81 -17.98
CA THR A 20 3.95 -6.58 -16.61
C THR A 20 5.46 -6.80 -16.59
N SER A 21 6.21 -5.73 -16.85
CA SER A 21 7.65 -5.79 -16.73
C SER A 21 7.98 -5.78 -15.23
N ASP A 22 9.01 -6.55 -14.86
CA ASP A 22 9.48 -6.68 -13.49
C ASP A 22 9.89 -5.32 -12.88
N PHE A 23 9.99 -5.28 -11.55
CA PHE A 23 10.35 -4.09 -10.78
C PHE A 23 11.63 -3.41 -11.28
N ARG A 24 12.69 -4.19 -11.51
CA ARG A 24 14.00 -3.69 -11.97
C ARG A 24 13.92 -3.09 -13.37
N THR A 25 13.18 -3.71 -14.27
CA THR A 25 12.95 -3.20 -15.63
C THR A 25 12.25 -1.84 -15.59
N GLN A 26 11.26 -1.66 -14.71
CA GLN A 26 10.59 -0.37 -14.53
C GLN A 26 11.55 0.70 -14.02
N LEU A 27 12.42 0.40 -13.06
CA LEU A 27 13.42 1.34 -12.58
C LEU A 27 14.39 1.76 -13.69
N LYS A 28 14.84 0.83 -14.53
CA LYS A 28 15.70 1.13 -15.70
C LYS A 28 15.01 2.05 -16.70
N ILE A 29 13.78 1.73 -17.09
CA ILE A 29 12.98 2.57 -18.02
C ILE A 29 12.84 3.99 -17.50
N ILE A 30 12.65 4.18 -16.19
CA ILE A 30 12.57 5.51 -15.59
C ILE A 30 13.92 6.21 -15.66
N GLY A 31 15.01 5.52 -15.30
CA GLY A 31 16.36 6.06 -15.35
C GLY A 31 16.79 6.50 -16.75
N GLU A 32 16.44 5.71 -17.78
CA GLU A 32 16.80 6.01 -19.18
C GLU A 32 16.00 7.18 -19.79
N ARG A 33 14.78 7.43 -19.34
CA ARG A 33 13.92 8.52 -19.86
C ARG A 33 14.35 9.91 -19.41
N TYR A 34 15.13 9.98 -18.37
CA TYR A 34 15.56 11.24 -17.78
C TYR A 34 17.08 11.32 -17.85
N ASP A 35 17.57 12.27 -18.59
CA ASP A 35 19.00 12.53 -18.87
C ASP A 35 19.78 12.99 -17.61
N SER A 36 19.22 12.83 -16.42
CA SER A 36 19.77 13.24 -15.13
C SER A 36 20.18 12.01 -14.29
N GLU A 37 21.21 12.18 -13.47
CA GLU A 37 21.65 11.21 -12.45
C GLU A 37 20.61 11.03 -11.33
N ARG A 38 19.44 10.45 -11.66
CA ARG A 38 18.41 10.20 -10.67
C ARG A 38 18.82 9.11 -9.70
N SER A 39 18.57 9.38 -8.44
CA SER A 39 18.76 8.40 -7.37
C SER A 39 17.54 7.49 -7.24
N ILE A 40 17.81 6.21 -6.98
CA ILE A 40 16.81 5.20 -6.66
C ILE A 40 16.75 5.05 -5.16
N PHE A 41 15.55 5.16 -4.63
CA PHE A 41 15.28 4.93 -3.21
C PHE A 41 14.27 3.82 -3.03
N LEU A 42 14.40 3.08 -1.92
CA LEU A 42 13.50 2.02 -1.54
C LEU A 42 12.93 2.33 -0.15
N VAL A 43 11.62 2.25 -0.02
CA VAL A 43 10.96 2.25 1.28
C VAL A 43 10.75 0.79 1.68
N LEU A 44 11.54 0.32 2.64
CA LEU A 44 11.52 -1.06 3.10
C LEU A 44 10.53 -1.21 4.25
N SER A 45 9.67 -2.22 4.18
CA SER A 45 8.68 -2.51 5.22
C SER A 45 9.33 -3.15 6.43
N GLY A 46 9.13 -2.58 7.63
CA GLY A 46 9.51 -3.21 8.89
C GLY A 46 8.56 -4.30 9.37
N THR A 47 7.40 -4.47 8.69
CA THR A 47 6.34 -5.42 9.09
C THR A 47 6.19 -6.60 8.13
N SER A 48 7.04 -6.70 7.11
CA SER A 48 7.02 -7.82 6.16
C SER A 48 7.73 -9.04 6.74
N ASP A 49 7.10 -10.20 6.64
CA ASP A 49 7.70 -11.49 7.02
C ASP A 49 8.92 -11.86 6.16
N ALA A 50 9.05 -11.25 4.97
CA ALA A 50 10.22 -11.41 4.11
C ALA A 50 11.48 -10.71 4.66
N ALA A 51 11.37 -9.94 5.75
CA ALA A 51 12.48 -9.25 6.42
C ALA A 51 13.40 -8.44 5.48
N PRO A 52 12.85 -7.54 4.61
CA PRO A 52 13.61 -6.85 3.56
C PRO A 52 14.78 -6.02 4.11
N VAL A 53 14.64 -5.43 5.30
CA VAL A 53 15.71 -4.66 5.96
C VAL A 53 16.92 -5.53 6.26
N HIS A 54 16.69 -6.77 6.75
CA HIS A 54 17.76 -7.73 7.00
C HIS A 54 18.48 -8.12 5.70
N HIS A 55 17.73 -8.42 4.64
CA HIS A 55 18.29 -8.77 3.33
C HIS A 55 19.06 -7.60 2.70
N PHE A 56 18.57 -6.37 2.85
CA PHE A 56 19.27 -5.18 2.38
C PHE A 56 20.65 -5.02 3.04
N TYR A 57 20.74 -5.11 4.36
CA TYR A 57 22.01 -5.00 5.06
C TYR A 57 22.97 -6.15 4.74
N LYS A 58 22.45 -7.33 4.45
CA LYS A 58 23.27 -8.48 4.06
C LYS A 58 23.83 -8.34 2.63
N ALA A 59 23.05 -7.78 1.71
CA ALA A 59 23.42 -7.66 0.31
C ALA A 59 24.35 -6.46 0.05
N ASP A 60 23.98 -5.28 0.52
CA ASP A 60 24.65 -4.03 0.14
C ASP A 60 25.36 -3.33 1.32
N GLY A 61 24.93 -3.55 2.54
CA GLY A 61 25.52 -2.94 3.75
C GLY A 61 25.52 -1.40 3.75
N MET A 62 24.78 -0.79 2.84
CA MET A 62 24.85 0.63 2.52
C MET A 62 23.85 1.46 3.34
N THR A 63 23.55 2.65 2.86
CA THR A 63 22.79 3.66 3.60
C THR A 63 21.30 3.33 3.63
N ALA A 64 20.83 2.76 4.74
CA ALA A 64 19.42 2.74 5.09
C ALA A 64 19.20 3.49 6.40
N ARG A 65 18.16 4.32 6.44
CA ARG A 65 17.83 5.13 7.63
C ARG A 65 16.41 4.80 8.11
N PRO A 66 16.26 4.47 9.42
CA PRO A 66 14.93 4.21 9.98
C PRO A 66 14.08 5.48 10.00
N LEU A 67 12.86 5.40 9.46
CA LEU A 67 12.01 6.56 9.20
C LEU A 67 11.41 7.17 10.47
N PHE A 68 11.29 6.39 11.56
CA PHE A 68 10.80 6.91 12.85
C PHE A 68 11.91 7.42 13.77
N LEU A 69 13.19 7.29 13.38
CA LEU A 69 14.30 7.76 14.19
C LEU A 69 14.22 9.29 14.41
N GLY A 70 14.37 9.73 15.65
CA GLY A 70 14.24 11.14 16.03
C GLY A 70 12.80 11.63 16.20
N THR A 71 11.81 10.74 16.13
CA THR A 71 10.41 11.01 16.48
C THR A 71 10.04 10.34 17.81
N GLN A 72 8.85 10.63 18.33
CA GLN A 72 8.31 9.94 19.51
C GLN A 72 8.08 8.42 19.30
N TYR A 73 8.17 7.93 18.06
CA TYR A 73 8.01 6.53 17.68
C TYR A 73 9.35 5.79 17.49
N ALA A 74 10.45 6.39 17.87
CA ALA A 74 11.80 5.80 17.73
C ALA A 74 11.96 4.44 18.43
N SER A 75 11.15 4.16 19.47
CA SER A 75 11.13 2.88 20.19
C SER A 75 10.41 1.75 19.43
N TRP A 76 9.68 2.04 18.37
CA TRP A 76 8.90 1.05 17.60
C TRP A 76 9.77 0.33 16.55
N GLN A 77 10.89 -0.24 16.98
CA GLN A 77 11.91 -0.81 16.12
C GLN A 77 11.40 -2.00 15.30
N GLU A 78 10.51 -2.82 15.86
CA GLU A 78 9.99 -4.03 15.22
C GLU A 78 9.09 -3.76 14.01
N VAL A 79 8.50 -2.56 13.94
CA VAL A 79 7.57 -2.18 12.86
C VAL A 79 8.07 -0.99 12.04
N MET A 80 9.30 -0.55 12.29
CA MET A 80 9.88 0.65 11.72
C MET A 80 10.21 0.46 10.24
N PRO A 81 9.66 1.28 9.33
CA PRO A 81 10.09 1.28 7.95
C PRO A 81 11.43 2.01 7.78
N PHE A 82 12.14 1.65 6.71
CA PHE A 82 13.44 2.25 6.39
C PHE A 82 13.41 2.88 5.00
N LEU A 83 14.11 3.99 4.84
CA LEU A 83 14.49 4.52 3.53
C LEU A 83 15.90 4.07 3.21
N ALA A 84 16.07 3.37 2.10
CA ALA A 84 17.36 2.96 1.57
C ALA A 84 17.61 3.64 0.23
N GLN A 85 18.88 3.93 -0.10
CA GLN A 85 19.30 4.37 -1.42
C GLN A 85 20.09 3.24 -2.07
N VAL A 86 19.79 2.95 -3.33
CA VAL A 86 20.44 1.91 -4.12
C VAL A 86 20.89 2.46 -5.47
N ASN A 87 21.78 1.75 -6.11
CA ASN A 87 22.12 1.97 -7.51
C ASN A 87 21.67 0.78 -8.37
N ASN A 88 21.75 0.89 -9.68
CA ASN A 88 21.32 -0.13 -10.63
C ASN A 88 22.09 -1.47 -10.53
N THR A 89 23.22 -1.49 -9.82
CA THR A 89 24.09 -2.66 -9.62
C THR A 89 23.97 -3.22 -8.21
N SER A 90 23.04 -2.73 -7.41
CA SER A 90 22.80 -3.20 -6.05
C SER A 90 22.41 -4.68 -6.04
N ALA A 91 23.11 -5.48 -5.22
CA ALA A 91 22.80 -6.89 -5.06
C ALA A 91 21.44 -7.12 -4.35
N PHE A 92 20.92 -6.11 -3.67
CA PHE A 92 19.57 -6.16 -3.09
C PHE A 92 18.48 -6.22 -4.17
N LEU A 93 18.73 -5.65 -5.36
CA LEU A 93 17.79 -5.76 -6.49
C LEU A 93 17.68 -7.21 -6.99
N ASP A 94 18.74 -8.01 -6.87
CA ASP A 94 18.68 -9.44 -7.21
C ASP A 94 17.76 -10.17 -6.22
N TRP A 95 17.83 -9.84 -4.93
CA TRP A 95 16.89 -10.39 -3.94
C TRP A 95 15.43 -9.98 -4.22
N ILE A 96 15.19 -8.74 -4.68
CA ILE A 96 13.83 -8.28 -5.09
C ILE A 96 13.31 -9.12 -6.27
N ASP A 97 14.17 -9.43 -7.24
CA ASP A 97 13.79 -10.22 -8.41
C ASP A 97 13.52 -11.70 -8.06
N GLU A 98 14.15 -12.22 -7.00
CA GLU A 98 14.04 -13.61 -6.56
C GLU A 98 12.93 -13.85 -5.52
N THR A 99 12.47 -12.80 -4.83
CA THR A 99 11.47 -12.96 -3.76
C THR A 99 10.05 -13.04 -4.32
N ASP A 100 9.25 -13.98 -3.79
CA ASP A 100 7.80 -14.03 -4.06
C ASP A 100 7.00 -13.01 -3.21
N SER A 101 7.67 -12.30 -2.28
CA SER A 101 7.02 -11.33 -1.41
C SER A 101 6.64 -10.08 -2.19
N ILE A 102 5.39 -9.65 -2.05
CA ILE A 102 4.85 -8.42 -2.63
C ILE A 102 4.65 -7.32 -1.58
N ASP A 103 5.07 -7.56 -0.34
CA ASP A 103 4.89 -6.64 0.80
C ASP A 103 6.22 -6.13 1.38
N TRP A 104 7.36 -6.43 0.72
CA TRP A 104 8.69 -6.01 1.17
C TRP A 104 8.87 -4.49 1.23
N GLY A 105 8.09 -3.73 0.48
CA GLY A 105 8.18 -2.28 0.33
C GLY A 105 7.95 -1.85 -1.11
N TRP A 106 8.48 -0.71 -1.50
CA TRP A 106 8.33 -0.15 -2.85
C TRP A 106 9.50 0.77 -3.18
N GLY A 107 9.65 1.10 -4.46
CA GLY A 107 10.71 1.96 -4.95
C GLY A 107 10.23 3.32 -5.42
N LEU A 108 11.13 4.31 -5.40
CA LEU A 108 10.91 5.61 -6.03
C LEU A 108 12.19 6.11 -6.71
N VAL A 109 12.01 6.97 -7.68
CA VAL A 109 13.10 7.64 -8.38
C VAL A 109 12.95 9.14 -8.19
N SER A 110 14.04 9.82 -7.80
CA SER A 110 14.03 11.25 -7.48
C SER A 110 15.36 11.93 -7.84
N ASP A 111 15.29 13.21 -8.20
CA ASP A 111 16.44 14.10 -8.35
C ASP A 111 16.83 14.77 -7.03
N ALA A 112 15.98 14.63 -5.99
CA ALA A 112 16.23 15.20 -4.67
C ALA A 112 17.28 14.40 -3.90
N SER A 113 17.93 15.05 -2.95
CA SER A 113 18.87 14.41 -2.04
C SER A 113 18.21 13.38 -1.14
N PHE A 114 19.01 12.46 -0.58
CA PHE A 114 18.53 11.48 0.40
C PHE A 114 17.78 12.14 1.56
N ASP A 115 18.33 13.24 2.11
CA ASP A 115 17.70 13.91 3.24
C ASP A 115 16.35 14.55 2.88
N GLU A 116 16.22 15.11 1.69
CA GLU A 116 14.95 15.68 1.22
C GLU A 116 13.89 14.60 1.04
N VAL A 117 14.23 13.49 0.40
CA VAL A 117 13.33 12.33 0.26
C VAL A 117 12.98 11.76 1.63
N PHE A 118 13.97 11.58 2.51
CA PHE A 118 13.78 11.07 3.87
C PHE A 118 12.81 11.94 4.67
N CYS A 119 13.03 13.26 4.68
CA CYS A 119 12.17 14.18 5.40
C CYS A 119 10.74 14.17 4.85
N HIS A 120 10.57 14.12 3.52
CA HIS A 120 9.24 14.03 2.91
C HIS A 120 8.51 12.74 3.31
N ILE A 121 9.13 11.57 3.11
CA ILE A 121 8.50 10.28 3.46
C ILE A 121 8.19 10.22 4.95
N ARG A 122 9.09 10.69 5.82
CA ARG A 122 8.85 10.74 7.25
C ARG A 122 7.69 11.66 7.62
N SER A 123 7.47 12.75 6.87
CA SER A 123 6.36 13.67 7.11
C SER A 123 4.97 13.04 6.88
N LEU A 124 4.94 11.88 6.23
CA LEU A 124 3.72 11.09 6.00
C LEU A 124 3.43 10.08 7.12
N THR A 125 4.19 10.06 8.23
CA THR A 125 4.01 9.07 9.32
C THR A 125 2.58 9.03 9.86
N LYS A 126 1.92 10.19 9.93
CA LYS A 126 0.51 10.33 10.27
C LYS A 126 -0.21 11.20 9.26
N ILE A 127 -1.49 10.91 9.07
CA ILE A 127 -2.41 11.71 8.25
C ILE A 127 -3.71 11.93 9.01
N PHE A 128 -4.52 12.86 8.52
CA PHE A 128 -5.90 13.02 8.96
C PHE A 128 -6.85 12.17 8.09
N LEU A 129 -7.79 11.51 8.73
CA LEU A 129 -9.00 11.01 8.06
C LEU A 129 -9.96 12.19 7.78
N PRO A 130 -10.98 12.02 6.92
CA PRO A 130 -11.90 13.10 6.56
C PRO A 130 -12.56 13.78 7.77
N GLU A 131 -12.79 13.05 8.84
CA GLU A 131 -13.41 13.53 10.09
C GLU A 131 -12.42 14.23 11.03
N GLY A 132 -11.17 14.39 10.62
CA GLY A 132 -10.11 15.04 11.41
C GLY A 132 -9.42 14.12 12.41
N GLN A 133 -9.72 12.82 12.42
CA GLN A 133 -9.01 11.85 13.25
C GLN A 133 -7.59 11.64 12.72
N GLU A 134 -6.59 11.70 13.61
CA GLU A 134 -5.21 11.34 13.29
C GLU A 134 -5.03 9.82 13.28
N VAL A 135 -4.42 9.31 12.21
CA VAL A 135 -4.10 7.90 12.08
C VAL A 135 -2.66 7.69 11.60
N PHE A 136 -2.06 6.55 11.97
CA PHE A 136 -0.81 6.12 11.34
C PHE A 136 -1.05 5.79 9.88
N PHE A 137 -0.19 6.36 9.03
CA PHE A 137 -0.27 6.12 7.60
C PHE A 137 0.72 5.03 7.19
N ARG A 138 0.21 3.87 6.83
CA ARG A 138 1.00 2.69 6.46
C ARG A 138 1.55 2.79 5.03
N TYR A 139 2.20 3.91 4.70
CA TYR A 139 2.78 4.14 3.36
C TYR A 139 3.84 3.11 2.97
N TRP A 140 4.47 2.45 3.93
CA TRP A 140 5.44 1.39 3.67
C TRP A 140 4.82 0.09 3.15
N ALA A 141 3.51 -0.09 3.28
CA ALA A 141 2.79 -1.25 2.77
C ALA A 141 2.35 -1.00 1.32
N PRO A 142 2.92 -1.70 0.31
CA PRO A 142 2.70 -1.39 -1.11
C PRO A 142 1.25 -1.42 -1.52
N ARG A 143 0.48 -2.37 -0.97
CA ARG A 143 -0.95 -2.51 -1.26
C ARG A 143 -1.75 -1.26 -0.92
N PHE A 144 -1.49 -0.67 0.27
CA PHE A 144 -2.17 0.56 0.68
C PHE A 144 -1.63 1.77 -0.06
N TRP A 145 -0.31 1.89 -0.16
CA TRP A 145 0.33 3.01 -0.82
C TRP A 145 -0.09 3.13 -2.29
N GLY A 146 -0.01 2.03 -3.05
CA GLY A 146 -0.43 2.01 -4.44
C GLY A 146 -1.92 2.34 -4.61
N ALA A 147 -2.79 1.72 -3.79
CA ALA A 147 -4.22 1.99 -3.85
C ALA A 147 -4.55 3.47 -3.56
N ILE A 148 -3.85 4.11 -2.62
CA ILE A 148 -4.04 5.54 -2.34
C ILE A 148 -3.60 6.38 -3.52
N LEU A 149 -2.38 6.20 -4.01
CA LEU A 149 -1.84 7.00 -5.12
C LEU A 149 -2.69 6.87 -6.40
N GLU A 150 -3.28 5.71 -6.65
CA GLU A 150 -4.13 5.47 -7.83
C GLU A 150 -5.53 6.09 -7.71
N ASN A 151 -6.01 6.31 -6.48
CA ASN A 151 -7.40 6.73 -6.23
C ASN A 151 -7.55 8.14 -5.64
N VAL A 152 -6.46 8.86 -5.36
CA VAL A 152 -6.51 10.30 -5.09
C VAL A 152 -6.49 11.10 -6.39
N ASP A 153 -6.96 12.34 -6.32
CA ASP A 153 -6.80 13.30 -7.42
C ASP A 153 -5.32 13.65 -7.67
N GLU A 154 -5.04 14.34 -8.77
CA GLU A 154 -3.68 14.69 -9.17
C GLU A 154 -2.99 15.63 -8.18
N ILE A 155 -3.72 16.52 -7.52
CA ILE A 155 -3.18 17.45 -6.52
C ILE A 155 -2.73 16.69 -5.29
N CYS A 156 -3.60 15.85 -4.74
CA CYS A 156 -3.29 14.99 -3.61
C CYS A 156 -2.15 14.01 -3.94
N ARG A 157 -2.14 13.45 -5.17
CA ARG A 157 -1.05 12.58 -5.63
C ARG A 157 0.28 13.31 -5.68
N ALA A 158 0.31 14.52 -6.23
CA ALA A 158 1.52 15.34 -6.25
C ALA A 158 2.04 15.64 -4.83
N GLN A 159 1.15 15.96 -3.90
CA GLN A 159 1.50 16.20 -2.51
C GLN A 159 2.08 14.94 -1.84
N LEU A 160 1.45 13.78 -2.02
CA LEU A 160 1.90 12.51 -1.46
C LEU A 160 3.24 12.05 -2.04
N MET A 161 3.42 12.18 -3.35
CA MET A 161 4.66 11.81 -4.03
C MET A 161 5.81 12.79 -3.75
N GLY A 162 5.50 14.08 -3.56
CA GLY A 162 6.48 15.12 -3.24
C GLY A 162 7.67 15.15 -4.21
N PRO A 163 8.90 14.80 -3.76
CA PRO A 163 10.10 14.83 -4.61
C PRO A 163 10.20 13.61 -5.54
N ALA A 164 9.33 12.62 -5.43
CA ALA A 164 9.39 11.42 -6.26
C ALA A 164 8.87 11.67 -7.67
N GLY A 165 9.69 11.48 -8.70
CA GLY A 165 9.29 11.55 -10.10
C GLY A 165 8.42 10.37 -10.53
N ALA A 166 8.67 9.22 -9.95
CA ALA A 166 7.88 8.00 -10.14
C ALA A 166 7.99 7.10 -8.91
N VAL A 167 6.94 6.33 -8.68
CA VAL A 167 6.87 5.26 -7.68
C VAL A 167 6.68 3.93 -8.42
N VAL A 168 7.39 2.89 -8.00
CA VAL A 168 7.32 1.54 -8.56
C VAL A 168 6.93 0.56 -7.45
N MET A 169 5.86 -0.18 -7.71
CA MET A 169 5.37 -1.22 -6.80
C MET A 169 6.09 -2.55 -7.01
N PRO A 170 6.08 -3.49 -6.05
CA PRO A 170 6.70 -4.81 -6.21
C PRO A 170 6.21 -5.59 -7.42
N ASP A 171 4.96 -5.41 -7.81
CA ASP A 171 4.33 -6.05 -8.98
C ASP A 171 4.68 -5.37 -10.33
N GLY A 172 5.62 -4.43 -10.34
CA GLY A 172 6.05 -3.69 -11.51
C GLY A 172 5.12 -2.54 -11.93
N ARG A 173 4.01 -2.31 -11.23
CA ARG A 173 3.15 -1.14 -11.49
C ARG A 173 3.91 0.14 -11.20
N ARG A 174 3.79 1.08 -12.13
CA ARG A 174 4.44 2.39 -12.05
C ARG A 174 3.42 3.51 -11.95
N ILE A 175 3.62 4.38 -10.98
CA ILE A 175 2.81 5.59 -10.79
C ILE A 175 3.71 6.80 -11.01
N GLN A 176 3.37 7.61 -12.02
CA GLN A 176 4.11 8.82 -12.37
C GLN A 176 3.64 9.99 -11.51
N HIS A 177 4.55 10.89 -11.19
CA HIS A 177 4.18 12.19 -10.62
C HIS A 177 3.36 12.98 -11.64
N PRO A 178 2.19 13.54 -11.26
CA PRO A 178 1.29 14.20 -12.22
C PRO A 178 1.80 15.55 -12.72
N GLY A 179 2.81 16.12 -12.07
CA GLY A 179 3.41 17.40 -12.42
C GLY A 179 4.93 17.39 -12.25
N THR A 180 5.48 18.51 -11.80
CA THR A 180 6.91 18.61 -11.48
C THR A 180 7.13 18.17 -10.03
N PRO A 181 7.97 17.15 -9.77
CA PRO A 181 8.34 16.76 -8.42
C PRO A 181 8.97 17.91 -7.65
N ALA A 182 8.59 18.08 -6.39
CA ALA A 182 9.08 19.19 -5.58
C ALA A 182 9.24 18.80 -4.11
N VAL A 183 10.21 19.42 -3.45
CA VAL A 183 10.39 19.32 -2.01
C VAL A 183 9.68 20.51 -1.35
N ALA A 184 8.75 20.24 -0.46
CA ALA A 184 8.13 21.30 0.34
C ALA A 184 9.18 21.95 1.26
N LYS A 185 9.22 23.28 1.27
CA LYS A 185 10.13 24.06 2.14
C LYS A 185 9.35 25.14 2.89
N PRO A 186 9.23 25.04 4.23
CA PRO A 186 9.72 23.94 5.08
C PRO A 186 8.97 22.64 4.84
N VAL A 187 9.62 21.49 5.13
CA VAL A 187 8.92 20.21 5.15
C VAL A 187 7.89 20.24 6.27
N PRO A 188 6.61 19.94 6.00
CA PRO A 188 5.58 19.98 7.03
C PRO A 188 5.81 18.89 8.09
N GLU A 189 5.44 19.19 9.33
CA GLU A 189 5.37 18.18 10.39
C GLU A 189 4.07 17.36 10.24
N PHE A 190 4.14 16.09 10.56
CA PHE A 190 2.95 15.23 10.53
C PHE A 190 2.06 15.43 11.78
N PRO A 191 0.72 15.31 11.66
CA PRO A 191 -0.04 15.08 10.42
C PRO A 191 -0.31 16.40 9.68
N TRP A 192 -0.13 16.41 8.36
CA TRP A 192 -0.41 17.57 7.52
C TRP A 192 -1.32 17.25 6.33
N PHE A 193 -1.34 15.97 5.90
CA PHE A 193 -2.16 15.52 4.78
C PHE A 193 -3.51 15.02 5.29
N SER A 194 -4.59 15.45 4.64
CA SER A 194 -5.94 14.94 4.89
C SER A 194 -6.38 14.04 3.74
N LEU A 195 -6.75 12.80 4.06
CA LEU A 195 -7.22 11.84 3.06
C LEU A 195 -8.63 12.22 2.60
N PRO A 196 -8.90 12.38 1.28
CA PRO A 196 -10.25 12.67 0.79
C PRO A 196 -11.22 11.52 1.10
N GLU A 197 -12.47 11.85 1.45
CA GLU A 197 -13.52 10.88 1.78
C GLU A 197 -13.79 9.88 0.66
N ALA A 198 -13.84 10.37 -0.59
CA ALA A 198 -14.02 9.51 -1.77
C ALA A 198 -12.90 8.47 -1.91
N THR A 199 -11.66 8.86 -1.58
CA THR A 199 -10.49 7.97 -1.60
C THR A 199 -10.59 6.94 -0.48
N LEU A 200 -10.96 7.37 0.74
CA LEU A 200 -11.14 6.46 1.88
C LEU A 200 -12.19 5.39 1.57
N THR A 201 -13.34 5.78 1.04
CA THR A 201 -14.42 4.87 0.63
C THR A 201 -13.94 3.86 -0.42
N LYS A 202 -13.16 4.33 -1.40
CA LYS A 202 -12.61 3.46 -2.44
C LYS A 202 -11.62 2.45 -1.88
N ILE A 203 -10.70 2.88 -1.01
CA ILE A 203 -9.71 2.02 -0.37
C ILE A 203 -10.39 0.98 0.53
N ALA A 204 -11.38 1.37 1.33
CA ALA A 204 -12.13 0.44 2.15
C ALA A 204 -12.81 -0.65 1.29
N SER A 205 -13.36 -0.27 0.13
CA SER A 205 -13.91 -1.24 -0.82
C SER A 205 -12.84 -2.21 -1.36
N LEU A 206 -11.64 -1.72 -1.70
CA LEU A 206 -10.54 -2.54 -2.20
C LEU A 206 -9.93 -3.45 -1.13
N CYS A 207 -10.00 -3.03 0.15
CA CYS A 207 -9.47 -3.77 1.28
C CYS A 207 -10.51 -4.63 2.00
N TRP A 208 -11.75 -4.73 1.47
CA TRP A 208 -12.85 -5.43 2.12
C TRP A 208 -12.53 -6.90 2.46
N ASP A 209 -11.98 -7.63 1.51
CA ASP A 209 -11.59 -9.02 1.74
C ASP A 209 -10.55 -9.17 2.85
N GLN A 210 -9.58 -8.25 2.90
CA GLN A 210 -8.59 -8.22 3.97
C GLN A 210 -9.23 -7.94 5.34
N LEU A 211 -10.21 -7.04 5.40
CA LEU A 211 -10.95 -6.78 6.64
C LEU A 211 -11.69 -8.03 7.10
N VAL A 212 -12.31 -8.78 6.17
CA VAL A 212 -12.96 -10.05 6.47
C VAL A 212 -11.96 -11.06 7.02
N ASP A 213 -10.81 -11.24 6.38
CA ASP A 213 -9.77 -12.19 6.79
C ASP A 213 -9.17 -11.83 8.15
N ASN A 214 -8.86 -10.56 8.39
CA ASN A 214 -8.37 -10.07 9.68
C ASN A 214 -9.39 -10.29 10.78
N THR A 215 -10.68 -10.07 10.49
CA THR A 215 -11.75 -10.31 11.46
C THR A 215 -11.86 -11.79 11.82
N ILE A 216 -11.73 -12.68 10.84
CA ILE A 216 -11.72 -14.14 11.07
C ILE A 216 -10.53 -14.53 11.94
N SER A 217 -9.33 -14.01 11.67
CA SER A 217 -8.14 -14.27 12.47
C SER A 217 -8.32 -13.82 13.92
N VAL A 218 -8.77 -12.58 14.14
CA VAL A 218 -9.02 -12.03 15.49
C VAL A 218 -10.07 -12.84 16.25
N LEU A 219 -11.16 -13.25 15.58
CA LEU A 219 -12.17 -14.12 16.17
C LEU A 219 -11.62 -15.52 16.46
N GLY A 220 -10.77 -16.08 15.58
CA GLY A 220 -10.12 -17.36 15.78
C GLY A 220 -9.21 -17.39 17.00
N GLU A 221 -8.45 -16.33 17.21
CA GLU A 221 -7.54 -16.18 18.35
C GLU A 221 -8.26 -15.90 19.65
N LYS A 222 -9.15 -14.90 19.66
CA LYS A 222 -9.77 -14.40 20.89
C LYS A 222 -11.08 -15.11 21.26
N LYS A 223 -11.80 -15.67 20.29
CA LYS A 223 -13.16 -16.20 20.41
C LYS A 223 -13.39 -17.45 19.54
N PRO A 224 -12.57 -18.48 19.63
CA PRO A 224 -12.59 -19.63 18.70
C PRO A 224 -13.95 -20.36 18.67
N SER A 225 -14.69 -20.33 19.76
CA SER A 225 -16.01 -20.98 19.87
C SER A 225 -17.06 -20.43 18.88
N ALA A 226 -16.90 -19.21 18.39
CA ALA A 226 -17.82 -18.62 17.43
C ALA A 226 -17.63 -19.19 16.03
N LEU A 227 -16.39 -19.43 15.61
CA LEU A 227 -16.05 -19.91 14.27
C LEU A 227 -16.11 -21.45 14.16
N SER A 228 -15.72 -22.17 15.23
CA SER A 228 -15.64 -23.65 15.22
C SER A 228 -16.98 -24.35 15.01
N ARG A 229 -18.10 -23.61 15.13
CA ARG A 229 -19.45 -24.12 14.90
C ARG A 229 -19.83 -24.18 13.41
N TYR A 230 -19.03 -23.60 12.54
CA TYR A 230 -19.32 -23.51 11.12
C TYR A 230 -18.17 -24.06 10.28
N PRO A 231 -18.44 -24.71 9.14
CA PRO A 231 -17.41 -24.94 8.12
C PRO A 231 -16.80 -23.60 7.67
N SER A 232 -15.48 -23.57 7.37
CA SER A 232 -14.74 -22.34 7.06
C SER A 232 -15.41 -21.42 6.02
N PRO A 233 -15.95 -21.93 4.88
CA PRO A 233 -16.63 -21.04 3.92
C PRO A 233 -17.88 -20.39 4.49
N ILE A 234 -18.64 -21.12 5.33
CA ILE A 234 -19.85 -20.61 5.98
C ILE A 234 -19.50 -19.59 7.06
N ALA A 235 -18.43 -19.85 7.83
CA ALA A 235 -17.92 -18.91 8.82
C ALA A 235 -17.54 -17.57 8.15
N ARG A 236 -16.82 -17.60 7.02
CA ARG A 236 -16.47 -16.43 6.24
C ARG A 236 -17.71 -15.64 5.80
N GLN A 237 -18.69 -16.28 5.19
CA GLN A 237 -19.93 -15.62 4.74
C GLN A 237 -20.71 -14.97 5.90
N LYS A 238 -20.72 -15.63 7.05
CA LYS A 238 -21.41 -15.09 8.24
C LYS A 238 -20.66 -13.88 8.81
N VAL A 239 -19.33 -13.93 8.91
CA VAL A 239 -18.50 -12.79 9.33
C VAL A 239 -18.71 -11.63 8.36
N GLU A 240 -18.61 -11.86 7.06
CA GLU A 240 -18.81 -10.84 6.04
C GLU A 240 -20.20 -10.19 6.15
N ARG A 241 -21.24 -10.97 6.36
CA ARG A 241 -22.61 -10.44 6.57
C ARG A 241 -22.69 -9.53 7.79
N GLN A 242 -22.04 -9.87 8.90
CA GLN A 242 -22.02 -9.02 10.09
C GLN A 242 -21.23 -7.73 9.84
N LEU A 243 -20.09 -7.81 9.14
CA LEU A 243 -19.32 -6.66 8.74
C LEU A 243 -20.13 -5.70 7.86
N ARG A 244 -20.86 -6.22 6.87
CA ARG A 244 -21.76 -5.41 6.02
C ARG A 244 -22.84 -4.69 6.82
N ARG A 245 -23.35 -5.30 7.90
CA ARG A 245 -24.33 -4.65 8.80
C ARG A 245 -23.69 -3.51 9.60
N LEU A 246 -22.46 -3.69 10.07
CA LEU A 246 -21.71 -2.65 10.78
C LEU A 246 -21.29 -1.51 9.85
N ALA A 247 -20.97 -1.81 8.60
CA ALA A 247 -20.59 -0.83 7.59
C ALA A 247 -21.77 0.02 7.06
N THR A 248 -22.99 -0.22 7.55
CA THR A 248 -24.15 0.57 7.11
C THR A 248 -24.04 2.01 7.65
N GLY A 249 -23.59 2.94 6.80
CA GLY A 249 -23.40 4.35 7.15
C GLY A 249 -21.98 4.73 7.60
N GLU A 250 -21.07 3.78 7.71
CA GLU A 250 -19.67 4.04 8.09
C GLU A 250 -18.67 3.32 7.17
N VAL A 251 -17.50 3.93 6.99
CA VAL A 251 -16.38 3.30 6.29
C VAL A 251 -15.56 2.49 7.29
N LEU A 252 -15.65 1.16 7.24
CA LEU A 252 -14.88 0.29 8.10
C LEU A 252 -13.50 0.00 7.49
N THR A 253 -12.46 0.43 8.18
CA THR A 253 -11.06 0.10 7.86
C THR A 253 -10.44 -0.81 8.91
N GLU A 254 -10.94 -0.75 10.13
CA GLU A 254 -10.50 -1.52 11.30
C GLU A 254 -11.70 -1.72 12.24
N LEU A 255 -11.67 -2.74 13.08
CA LEU A 255 -12.72 -3.00 14.05
C LEU A 255 -12.29 -2.65 15.46
N SER A 256 -13.18 -1.95 16.18
CA SER A 256 -13.01 -1.77 17.61
C SER A 256 -13.25 -3.09 18.38
N PRO A 257 -12.73 -3.21 19.61
CA PRO A 257 -13.01 -4.37 20.46
C PRO A 257 -14.50 -4.63 20.68
N GLU A 258 -15.32 -3.56 20.77
CA GLU A 258 -16.77 -3.66 20.91
C GLU A 258 -17.42 -4.20 19.63
N GLN A 259 -16.96 -3.78 18.44
CA GLN A 259 -17.45 -4.30 17.17
C GLN A 259 -17.10 -5.78 17.00
N VAL A 260 -15.89 -6.20 17.37
CA VAL A 260 -15.50 -7.62 17.41
C VAL A 260 -16.40 -8.42 18.35
N GLN A 261 -16.69 -7.88 19.54
CA GLN A 261 -17.60 -8.53 20.50
C GLN A 261 -19.03 -8.64 19.96
N THR A 262 -19.52 -7.61 19.26
CA THR A 262 -20.85 -7.62 18.62
C THR A 262 -20.95 -8.71 17.56
N ILE A 263 -19.94 -8.83 16.69
CA ILE A 263 -19.88 -9.90 15.68
C ILE A 263 -19.86 -11.27 16.36
N HIS A 264 -19.04 -11.45 17.40
CA HIS A 264 -18.99 -12.69 18.15
C HIS A 264 -20.37 -13.09 18.70
N GLN A 265 -21.07 -12.16 19.38
CA GLN A 265 -22.41 -12.42 19.94
C GLN A 265 -23.42 -12.78 18.85
N ALA A 266 -23.41 -12.08 17.72
CA ALA A 266 -24.28 -12.37 16.58
C ALA A 266 -24.05 -13.78 16.02
N LEU A 267 -22.78 -14.20 15.84
CA LEU A 267 -22.43 -15.53 15.37
C LEU A 267 -22.87 -16.62 16.34
N MET A 268 -22.70 -16.41 17.66
CA MET A 268 -23.14 -17.35 18.70
C MET A 268 -24.65 -17.49 18.71
N HIS A 269 -25.40 -16.40 18.62
CA HIS A 269 -26.86 -16.40 18.58
C HIS A 269 -27.39 -17.13 17.33
N GLU A 270 -26.83 -16.89 16.17
CA GLU A 270 -27.19 -17.58 14.93
C GLU A 270 -26.93 -19.10 15.00
N ALA A 271 -25.82 -19.49 15.66
CA ALA A 271 -25.50 -20.91 15.85
C ALA A 271 -26.53 -21.64 16.73
N LEU A 272 -27.09 -20.96 17.73
CA LEU A 272 -28.14 -21.53 18.60
C LEU A 272 -29.48 -21.66 17.88
N GLN A 273 -29.80 -20.72 16.98
CA GLN A 273 -31.05 -20.77 16.21
C GLN A 273 -31.01 -21.79 15.05
N GLY A 274 -29.86 -22.08 14.51
CA GLY A 274 -29.69 -23.07 13.42
C GLY A 274 -29.57 -24.52 13.89
N ALA A 275 -29.58 -24.76 15.19
CA ALA A 275 -29.52 -26.10 15.79
C ALA A 275 -30.92 -26.71 16.09
N HIS A 276 -31.96 -26.05 15.65
CA HIS A 276 -33.36 -26.51 15.63
C HIS A 276 -33.78 -26.70 14.18
#